data_5e8e4a5a27135df2361c311a02fdd989
#
_entry.id   5e8e4a5a27135df2361c311a02fdd989
#
_cell.length_a   1.000
_cell.length_b   1.000
_cell.length_c   1.000
_cell.angle_alpha   90.00
_cell.angle_beta   90.00
_cell.angle_gamma   90.00
#
_symmetry.space_group_name_H-M   'P 1'
#
loop_
_entity.id
_entity.type
_entity.pdbx_description
1 polymer ?
#
loop_
_entity_poly.entity_id
_entity_poly.type
_entity_poly.pdbx_seq_one_letter_code
_entity_poly.pdbx_strand_id
1 'polypeptide(L)'
;MTSHQGAHWYVSFALKTDIIPFYTDVEITDDEYDVVGIDLGVKDLAITSYGEVIANPKSYKKHLQRLKRWQRKISRRKKGSKNRKKAIRKVADLHRRITNIRVNSAHQCTTSLTRKLAPKMLVIESLKPKNMSRNRKLASSVLDANFNRIATQLEYKCKWLGIKLVKAPQFYASSQYCSECGCYQKKDLKLTDREWTCPHCGCHHDRDVNAARNLRFYGLWLLGYANQQTAASYAVAACPSCERLAEGSGSEPRPKDLRLQFFETQEQCRSLKQEIISSIRHCA
;
A
#
# COMPACT_ATOMS: atom_id res chain seq x y z
N MET A 1 -30.33 -12.85 -8.76
CA MET A 1 -29.69 -14.09 -9.25
C MET A 1 -29.39 -15.01 -8.07
N THR A 2 -29.66 -16.28 -8.20
CA THR A 2 -29.32 -17.31 -7.22
C THR A 2 -28.23 -18.21 -7.81
N SER A 3 -27.21 -18.54 -7.04
CA SER A 3 -26.18 -19.49 -7.44
C SER A 3 -25.99 -20.57 -6.38
N HIS A 4 -25.60 -21.78 -6.82
CA HIS A 4 -25.39 -22.92 -5.95
C HIS A 4 -23.93 -23.36 -6.05
N GLN A 5 -23.25 -23.42 -4.91
CA GLN A 5 -21.89 -23.93 -4.83
C GLN A 5 -21.79 -25.04 -3.77
N GLY A 6 -21.79 -26.28 -4.22
CA GLY A 6 -21.80 -27.43 -3.33
C GLY A 6 -23.08 -27.52 -2.50
N ALA A 7 -22.99 -27.40 -1.15
CA ALA A 7 -24.12 -27.45 -0.23
C ALA A 7 -24.65 -26.05 0.14
N HIS A 8 -24.22 -24.98 -0.54
CA HIS A 8 -24.54 -23.61 -0.19
C HIS A 8 -25.25 -22.88 -1.34
N TRP A 9 -26.26 -22.13 -0.98
CA TRP A 9 -27.00 -21.25 -1.87
C TRP A 9 -26.57 -19.81 -1.61
N TYR A 10 -26.46 -19.04 -2.69
CA TYR A 10 -26.14 -17.62 -2.66
C TYR A 10 -27.23 -16.85 -3.42
N VAL A 11 -27.61 -15.72 -2.87
CA VAL A 11 -28.54 -14.79 -3.51
C VAL A 11 -27.83 -13.47 -3.72
N SER A 12 -27.91 -12.93 -4.93
CA SER A 12 -27.35 -11.63 -5.28
C SER A 12 -28.49 -10.68 -5.62
N PHE A 13 -28.45 -9.50 -5.03
CA PHE A 13 -29.39 -8.41 -5.31
C PHE A 13 -28.61 -7.29 -6.02
N ALA A 14 -29.23 -6.73 -7.07
CA ALA A 14 -28.79 -5.49 -7.68
C ALA A 14 -29.51 -4.33 -6.99
N LEU A 15 -28.78 -3.42 -6.42
CA LEU A 15 -29.31 -2.22 -5.79
C LEU A 15 -28.91 -1.01 -6.63
N LYS A 16 -29.85 -0.10 -6.85
CA LYS A 16 -29.52 1.23 -7.39
C LYS A 16 -29.09 2.09 -6.20
N THR A 17 -27.88 2.59 -6.25
CA THR A 17 -27.31 3.48 -5.23
C THR A 17 -26.86 4.76 -5.90
N ASP A 18 -27.06 5.88 -5.22
CA ASP A 18 -26.45 7.15 -5.63
C ASP A 18 -24.94 7.05 -5.36
N ILE A 19 -24.17 7.32 -6.39
CA ILE A 19 -22.71 7.37 -6.29
C ILE A 19 -22.37 8.81 -5.91
N ILE A 20 -21.65 8.99 -4.81
CA ILE A 20 -21.10 10.30 -4.45
C ILE A 20 -20.13 10.70 -5.58
N PRO A 21 -20.35 11.86 -6.24
CA PRO A 21 -19.47 12.29 -7.31
C PRO A 21 -18.04 12.44 -6.75
N PHE A 22 -17.05 12.00 -7.55
CA PHE A 22 -15.66 12.30 -7.22
C PHE A 22 -15.48 13.82 -7.21
N TYR A 23 -14.98 14.33 -6.11
CA TYR A 23 -14.45 15.68 -6.10
C TYR A 23 -13.21 15.70 -6.98
N THR A 24 -13.27 16.38 -8.12
CA THR A 24 -12.11 16.60 -9.01
C THR A 24 -11.06 17.43 -8.31
N ASP A 25 -11.52 18.36 -7.45
CA ASP A 25 -10.67 19.24 -6.66
C ASP A 25 -10.77 18.81 -5.19
N VAL A 26 -9.80 17.99 -4.78
CA VAL A 26 -9.66 17.58 -3.38
C VAL A 26 -9.00 18.73 -2.64
N GLU A 27 -9.79 19.57 -1.97
CA GLU A 27 -9.26 20.51 -0.99
C GLU A 27 -8.70 19.72 0.18
N ILE A 28 -7.38 19.74 0.31
CA ILE A 28 -6.68 19.18 1.45
C ILE A 28 -6.58 20.28 2.49
N THR A 29 -7.12 20.01 3.65
CA THR A 29 -6.96 20.85 4.83
C THR A 29 -5.62 20.53 5.52
N ASP A 30 -5.26 21.25 6.57
CA ASP A 30 -4.08 20.96 7.39
C ASP A 30 -4.21 19.65 8.18
N ASP A 31 -5.33 18.90 7.99
CA ASP A 31 -5.51 17.59 8.60
C ASP A 31 -4.55 16.60 7.95
N GLU A 32 -3.64 16.09 8.75
CA GLU A 32 -2.65 15.10 8.29
C GLU A 32 -3.28 13.81 7.76
N TYR A 33 -4.52 13.50 8.15
CA TYR A 33 -5.25 12.31 7.70
C TYR A 33 -5.90 12.45 6.32
N ASP A 34 -5.93 13.64 5.74
CA ASP A 34 -6.52 13.85 4.40
C ASP A 34 -5.84 12.99 3.32
N VAL A 35 -4.54 12.80 3.41
CA VAL A 35 -3.77 11.93 2.49
C VAL A 35 -3.12 10.80 3.26
N VAL A 36 -3.50 9.56 2.96
CA VAL A 36 -2.96 8.35 3.60
C VAL A 36 -2.21 7.50 2.60
N GLY A 37 -0.93 7.27 2.85
CA GLY A 37 -0.13 6.27 2.14
C GLY A 37 -0.28 4.90 2.79
N ILE A 38 -0.34 3.84 1.97
CA ILE A 38 -0.55 2.46 2.43
C ILE A 38 0.47 1.55 1.77
N ASP A 39 1.31 0.92 2.58
CA ASP A 39 2.15 -0.19 2.15
C ASP A 39 1.40 -1.52 2.32
N LEU A 40 1.33 -2.32 1.25
CA LEU A 40 0.67 -3.63 1.25
C LEU A 40 1.71 -4.74 1.37
N GLY A 41 1.68 -5.44 2.49
CA GLY A 41 2.68 -6.45 2.84
C GLY A 41 2.15 -7.87 2.98
N VAL A 42 3.09 -8.83 2.99
CA VAL A 42 2.81 -10.26 3.26
C VAL A 42 2.83 -10.56 4.77
N LYS A 43 3.67 -9.86 5.53
CA LYS A 43 3.74 -9.99 7.01
C LYS A 43 2.46 -9.46 7.63
N ASP A 44 2.15 -8.23 7.34
CA ASP A 44 0.92 -7.52 7.68
C ASP A 44 0.22 -7.14 6.37
N LEU A 45 -1.12 -7.09 6.35
CA LEU A 45 -1.87 -6.84 5.10
C LEU A 45 -1.68 -5.42 4.59
N ALA A 46 -1.67 -4.46 5.51
CA ALA A 46 -1.48 -3.06 5.21
C ALA A 46 -0.86 -2.34 6.41
N ILE A 47 0.01 -1.40 6.12
CA ILE A 47 0.57 -0.46 7.10
C ILE A 47 0.33 0.93 6.56
N THR A 48 -0.23 1.81 7.40
CA THR A 48 -0.53 3.20 7.02
C THR A 48 0.66 4.11 7.30
N SER A 49 0.68 5.28 6.68
CA SER A 49 1.68 6.33 6.92
C SER A 49 1.72 6.83 8.36
N TYR A 50 0.70 6.53 9.16
CA TYR A 50 0.60 6.86 10.60
C TYR A 50 1.00 5.70 11.51
N GLY A 51 1.47 4.59 10.94
CA GLY A 51 1.90 3.42 11.70
C GLY A 51 0.76 2.48 12.13
N GLU A 52 -0.49 2.69 11.68
CA GLU A 52 -1.56 1.71 11.93
C GLU A 52 -1.28 0.44 11.14
N VAL A 53 -1.24 -0.70 11.85
CA VAL A 53 -0.92 -2.02 11.29
C VAL A 53 -2.17 -2.86 11.20
N ILE A 54 -2.49 -3.33 9.99
CA ILE A 54 -3.58 -4.27 9.73
C ILE A 54 -3.00 -5.66 9.53
N ALA A 55 -3.20 -6.54 10.51
CA ALA A 55 -2.60 -7.87 10.56
C ALA A 55 -3.08 -8.80 9.44
N ASN A 56 -2.16 -9.61 8.90
CA ASN A 56 -2.47 -10.67 7.94
C ASN A 56 -2.93 -11.94 8.67
N PRO A 57 -4.14 -12.46 8.42
CA PRO A 57 -4.64 -13.66 9.08
C PRO A 57 -3.87 -14.95 8.70
N LYS A 58 -3.10 -14.94 7.60
CA LYS A 58 -2.31 -16.08 7.09
C LYS A 58 -3.13 -17.37 7.04
N SER A 59 -4.34 -17.27 6.47
CA SER A 59 -5.38 -18.28 6.53
C SER A 59 -4.97 -19.60 5.90
N TYR A 60 -4.27 -19.58 4.76
CA TYR A 60 -3.78 -20.78 4.09
C TYR A 60 -2.70 -21.47 4.93
N LYS A 61 -1.72 -20.71 5.44
CA LYS A 61 -0.64 -21.24 6.28
C LYS A 61 -1.21 -21.94 7.52
N LYS A 62 -2.20 -21.34 8.20
CA LYS A 62 -2.85 -21.93 9.38
C LYS A 62 -3.59 -23.25 9.08
N HIS A 63 -4.15 -23.40 7.87
CA HIS A 63 -4.92 -24.59 7.49
C HIS A 63 -4.13 -25.61 6.67
N LEU A 64 -2.89 -25.31 6.27
CA LEU A 64 -2.07 -26.11 5.35
C LEU A 64 -1.90 -27.57 5.81
N GLN A 65 -1.57 -27.80 7.08
CA GLN A 65 -1.38 -29.16 7.63
C GLN A 65 -2.66 -29.98 7.53
N ARG A 66 -3.79 -29.34 7.83
CA ARG A 66 -5.10 -30.00 7.76
C ARG A 66 -5.49 -30.34 6.30
N LEU A 67 -5.20 -29.44 5.36
CA LEU A 67 -5.38 -29.68 3.92
C LEU A 67 -4.53 -30.86 3.45
N LYS A 68 -3.23 -30.86 3.74
CA LYS A 68 -2.31 -31.96 3.39
C LYS A 68 -2.79 -33.31 3.93
N ARG A 69 -3.26 -33.35 5.19
CA ARG A 69 -3.80 -34.57 5.82
C ARG A 69 -5.02 -35.10 5.04
N TRP A 70 -5.97 -34.26 4.67
CA TRP A 70 -7.16 -34.68 3.93
C TRP A 70 -6.86 -35.04 2.48
N GLN A 71 -5.95 -34.33 1.81
CA GLN A 71 -5.50 -34.68 0.47
C GLN A 71 -4.85 -36.05 0.41
N ARG A 72 -3.97 -36.38 1.37
CA ARG A 72 -3.40 -37.74 1.49
C ARG A 72 -4.49 -38.79 1.68
N LYS A 73 -5.54 -38.50 2.46
CA LYS A 73 -6.68 -39.44 2.62
C LYS A 73 -7.43 -39.65 1.31
N ILE A 74 -7.62 -38.61 0.49
CA ILE A 74 -8.24 -38.74 -0.82
C ILE A 74 -7.41 -39.61 -1.75
N SER A 75 -6.09 -39.42 -1.80
CA SER A 75 -5.18 -40.21 -2.66
C SER A 75 -5.20 -41.71 -2.34
N ARG A 76 -5.27 -42.04 -1.04
CA ARG A 76 -5.23 -43.44 -0.57
C ARG A 76 -6.57 -44.20 -0.69
N ARG A 77 -7.68 -43.50 -0.95
CA ARG A 77 -9.02 -44.09 -1.01
C ARG A 77 -9.42 -44.51 -2.41
N LYS A 78 -10.14 -45.62 -2.54
CA LYS A 78 -10.67 -46.14 -3.81
C LYS A 78 -11.49 -45.06 -4.53
N LYS A 79 -11.21 -44.85 -5.80
CA LYS A 79 -11.99 -43.92 -6.67
C LYS A 79 -13.48 -44.34 -6.64
N GLY A 80 -14.39 -43.37 -6.58
CA GLY A 80 -15.85 -43.62 -6.54
C GLY A 80 -16.41 -43.97 -5.15
N SER A 81 -15.62 -44.39 -4.17
CA SER A 81 -16.12 -44.80 -2.86
C SER A 81 -16.81 -43.70 -2.06
N LYS A 82 -17.82 -44.02 -1.28
CA LYS A 82 -18.52 -43.08 -0.36
C LYS A 82 -17.52 -42.37 0.58
N ASN A 83 -16.52 -43.09 1.07
CA ASN A 83 -15.51 -42.51 1.96
C ASN A 83 -14.59 -41.51 1.25
N ARG A 84 -14.25 -41.71 -0.05
CA ARG A 84 -13.50 -40.74 -0.85
C ARG A 84 -14.33 -39.49 -1.10
N LYS A 85 -15.63 -39.60 -1.42
CA LYS A 85 -16.57 -38.49 -1.58
C LYS A 85 -16.65 -37.67 -0.29
N LYS A 86 -16.74 -38.31 0.90
CA LYS A 86 -16.70 -37.59 2.20
C LYS A 86 -15.38 -36.82 2.39
N ALA A 87 -14.23 -37.37 2.01
CA ALA A 87 -12.96 -36.72 2.14
C ALA A 87 -12.83 -35.50 1.18
N ILE A 88 -13.33 -35.63 -0.06
CA ILE A 88 -13.40 -34.51 -1.03
C ILE A 88 -14.23 -33.35 -0.48
N ARG A 89 -15.43 -33.64 0.10
CA ARG A 89 -16.25 -32.61 0.74
C ARG A 89 -15.48 -31.89 1.86
N LYS A 90 -14.74 -32.60 2.71
CA LYS A 90 -13.91 -31.97 3.76
C LYS A 90 -12.81 -31.06 3.22
N VAL A 91 -12.18 -31.43 2.10
CA VAL A 91 -11.20 -30.54 1.43
C VAL A 91 -11.88 -29.31 0.84
N ALA A 92 -13.03 -29.50 0.18
CA ALA A 92 -13.82 -28.37 -0.36
C ALA A 92 -14.25 -27.40 0.76
N ASP A 93 -14.75 -27.91 1.89
CA ASP A 93 -15.12 -27.10 3.06
C ASP A 93 -13.92 -26.30 3.62
N LEU A 94 -12.71 -26.93 3.66
CA LEU A 94 -11.51 -26.22 4.10
C LEU A 94 -11.09 -25.12 3.14
N HIS A 95 -11.12 -25.37 1.84
CA HIS A 95 -10.84 -24.34 0.84
C HIS A 95 -11.83 -23.18 0.93
N ARG A 96 -13.12 -23.48 1.06
CA ARG A 96 -14.16 -22.47 1.25
C ARG A 96 -13.91 -21.65 2.52
N ARG A 97 -13.57 -22.30 3.66
CA ARG A 97 -13.24 -21.59 4.90
C ARG A 97 -12.05 -20.64 4.73
N ILE A 98 -10.98 -21.12 4.07
CA ILE A 98 -9.80 -20.28 3.79
C ILE A 98 -10.19 -19.08 2.92
N THR A 99 -10.97 -19.31 1.87
CA THR A 99 -11.46 -18.25 0.98
C THR A 99 -12.30 -17.24 1.75
N ASN A 100 -13.22 -17.70 2.60
CA ASN A 100 -14.08 -16.80 3.38
C ASN A 100 -13.27 -15.95 4.37
N ILE A 101 -12.25 -16.53 5.03
CA ILE A 101 -11.35 -15.76 5.91
C ILE A 101 -10.61 -14.68 5.11
N ARG A 102 -10.07 -15.00 3.93
CA ARG A 102 -9.39 -14.04 3.05
C ARG A 102 -10.31 -12.93 2.59
N VAL A 103 -11.53 -13.28 2.19
CA VAL A 103 -12.55 -12.30 1.74
C VAL A 103 -12.91 -11.38 2.89
N ASN A 104 -13.23 -11.94 4.05
CA ASN A 104 -13.60 -11.16 5.24
C ASN A 104 -12.46 -10.23 5.69
N SER A 105 -11.24 -10.74 5.75
CA SER A 105 -10.06 -9.94 6.12
C SER A 105 -9.81 -8.79 5.12
N ALA A 106 -9.94 -9.05 3.82
CA ALA A 106 -9.83 -7.99 2.82
C ALA A 106 -10.94 -6.93 3.00
N HIS A 107 -12.19 -7.35 3.30
CA HIS A 107 -13.28 -6.40 3.58
C HIS A 107 -13.04 -5.57 4.85
N GLN A 108 -12.56 -6.20 5.93
CA GLN A 108 -12.23 -5.49 7.17
C GLN A 108 -11.09 -4.50 6.93
N CYS A 109 -10.00 -4.94 6.27
CA CYS A 109 -8.88 -4.08 5.91
C CYS A 109 -9.35 -2.87 5.10
N THR A 110 -10.03 -3.09 3.98
CA THR A 110 -10.46 -2.00 3.11
C THR A 110 -11.53 -1.10 3.74
N THR A 111 -12.39 -1.63 4.64
CA THR A 111 -13.35 -0.81 5.39
C THR A 111 -12.66 0.05 6.46
N SER A 112 -11.63 -0.49 7.15
CA SER A 112 -10.83 0.31 8.07
C SER A 112 -10.18 1.48 7.34
N LEU A 113 -9.54 1.21 6.20
CA LEU A 113 -8.84 2.22 5.42
C LEU A 113 -9.75 3.29 4.80
N THR A 114 -11.00 2.94 4.45
CA THR A 114 -11.89 3.87 3.75
C THR A 114 -12.93 4.53 4.65
N ARG A 115 -13.48 3.82 5.64
CA ARG A 115 -14.55 4.36 6.49
C ARG A 115 -14.07 4.80 7.86
N LYS A 116 -13.12 4.06 8.47
CA LYS A 116 -12.63 4.40 9.81
C LYS A 116 -11.64 5.56 9.75
N LEU A 117 -10.70 5.53 8.81
CA LEU A 117 -9.76 6.63 8.57
C LEU A 117 -10.41 7.77 7.80
N ALA A 118 -11.39 7.46 6.93
CA ALA A 118 -12.14 8.41 6.10
C ALA A 118 -11.28 9.48 5.39
N PRO A 119 -10.15 9.10 4.75
CA PRO A 119 -9.27 10.07 4.12
C PRO A 119 -9.90 10.64 2.84
N LYS A 120 -9.46 11.81 2.41
CA LYS A 120 -9.82 12.35 1.10
C LYS A 120 -9.06 11.67 -0.04
N MET A 121 -7.82 11.23 0.23
CA MET A 121 -6.99 10.51 -0.73
C MET A 121 -6.30 9.29 -0.09
N LEU A 122 -6.33 8.16 -0.80
CA LEU A 122 -5.54 6.96 -0.50
C LEU A 122 -4.49 6.74 -1.57
N VAL A 123 -3.26 6.46 -1.16
CA VAL A 123 -2.14 6.15 -2.06
C VAL A 123 -1.63 4.75 -1.78
N ILE A 124 -1.64 3.89 -2.79
CA ILE A 124 -1.17 2.49 -2.69
C ILE A 124 -0.11 2.20 -3.75
N GLU A 125 0.69 1.16 -3.54
CA GLU A 125 1.58 0.65 -4.59
C GLU A 125 0.84 -0.10 -5.69
N SER A 126 1.35 0.00 -6.94
CA SER A 126 0.90 -0.82 -8.07
C SER A 126 1.52 -2.21 -8.02
N LEU A 127 1.06 -3.04 -7.09
CA LEU A 127 1.55 -4.41 -6.97
C LEU A 127 1.14 -5.28 -8.17
N LYS A 128 2.04 -6.13 -8.63
CA LYS A 128 1.77 -7.20 -9.61
C LYS A 128 1.88 -8.58 -8.96
N PRO A 129 0.84 -9.06 -8.25
CA PRO A 129 0.89 -10.33 -7.51
C PRO A 129 1.21 -11.53 -8.40
N LYS A 130 0.81 -11.47 -9.69
CA LYS A 130 1.16 -12.49 -10.69
C LYS A 130 2.68 -12.64 -10.87
N ASN A 131 3.42 -11.54 -10.89
CA ASN A 131 4.88 -11.58 -10.98
C ASN A 131 5.51 -12.00 -9.66
N MET A 132 5.00 -11.50 -8.53
CA MET A 132 5.47 -11.86 -7.19
C MET A 132 5.30 -13.37 -6.91
N SER A 133 4.23 -13.99 -7.42
CA SER A 133 3.95 -15.42 -7.24
C SER A 133 4.86 -16.35 -8.06
N ARG A 134 5.69 -15.83 -8.99
CA ARG A 134 6.73 -16.63 -9.67
C ARG A 134 7.84 -17.07 -8.72
N ASN A 135 8.09 -16.30 -7.66
CA ASN A 135 9.00 -16.71 -6.60
C ASN A 135 8.35 -17.82 -5.75
N ARG A 136 8.80 -19.06 -5.88
CA ARG A 136 8.25 -20.24 -5.19
C ARG A 136 8.21 -20.09 -3.67
N LYS A 137 9.18 -19.39 -3.06
CA LYS A 137 9.24 -19.18 -1.60
C LYS A 137 8.14 -18.22 -1.12
N LEU A 138 7.75 -17.26 -1.93
CA LEU A 138 6.76 -16.23 -1.59
C LEU A 138 5.36 -16.50 -2.15
N ALA A 139 5.24 -17.34 -3.18
CA ALA A 139 4.01 -17.57 -3.93
C ALA A 139 2.79 -17.86 -3.04
N SER A 140 2.92 -18.80 -2.10
CA SER A 140 1.81 -19.18 -1.20
C SER A 140 1.40 -18.01 -0.28
N SER A 141 2.34 -17.22 0.18
CA SER A 141 2.10 -16.08 1.06
C SER A 141 1.49 -14.89 0.31
N VAL A 142 1.96 -14.61 -0.90
CA VAL A 142 1.40 -13.59 -1.79
C VAL A 142 -0.05 -13.92 -2.18
N LEU A 143 -0.31 -15.19 -2.53
CA LEU A 143 -1.66 -15.66 -2.82
C LEU A 143 -2.57 -15.66 -1.58
N ASP A 144 -2.00 -15.86 -0.38
CA ASP A 144 -2.74 -15.80 0.88
C ASP A 144 -3.11 -14.36 1.26
N ALA A 145 -2.24 -13.39 1.01
CA ALA A 145 -2.50 -11.96 1.23
C ALA A 145 -3.59 -11.38 0.32
N ASN A 146 -3.79 -11.98 -0.88
CA ASN A 146 -4.90 -11.65 -1.79
C ASN A 146 -4.95 -10.17 -2.23
N PHE A 147 -3.78 -9.59 -2.56
CA PHE A 147 -3.61 -8.17 -2.91
C PHE A 147 -4.55 -7.67 -4.01
N ASN A 148 -4.81 -8.50 -5.05
CA ASN A 148 -5.75 -8.11 -6.12
C ASN A 148 -7.15 -7.81 -5.56
N ARG A 149 -7.63 -8.62 -4.61
CA ARG A 149 -8.94 -8.39 -4.00
C ARG A 149 -8.96 -7.12 -3.16
N ILE A 150 -7.89 -6.85 -2.41
CA ILE A 150 -7.76 -5.62 -1.64
C ILE A 150 -7.79 -4.41 -2.59
N ALA A 151 -7.00 -4.44 -3.66
CA ALA A 151 -6.97 -3.37 -4.65
C ALA A 151 -8.35 -3.14 -5.30
N THR A 152 -9.01 -4.21 -5.78
CA THR A 152 -10.37 -4.12 -6.36
C THR A 152 -11.39 -3.61 -5.34
N GLN A 153 -11.28 -4.02 -4.06
CA GLN A 153 -12.20 -3.53 -3.03
C GLN A 153 -11.95 -2.07 -2.68
N LEU A 154 -10.71 -1.61 -2.66
CA LEU A 154 -10.39 -0.19 -2.50
C LEU A 154 -10.94 0.62 -3.67
N GLU A 155 -10.79 0.15 -4.92
CA GLU A 155 -11.31 0.84 -6.10
C GLU A 155 -12.80 1.16 -5.98
N TYR A 156 -13.65 0.15 -5.73
CA TYR A 156 -15.09 0.42 -5.68
C TYR A 156 -15.52 1.12 -4.38
N LYS A 157 -14.87 0.85 -3.23
CA LYS A 157 -15.21 1.53 -1.97
C LYS A 157 -14.81 3.00 -1.99
N CYS A 158 -13.64 3.32 -2.51
CA CYS A 158 -13.21 4.70 -2.69
C CYS A 158 -14.17 5.43 -3.63
N LYS A 159 -14.56 4.77 -4.75
CA LYS A 159 -15.57 5.31 -5.66
C LYS A 159 -16.91 5.59 -4.97
N TRP A 160 -17.37 4.72 -4.08
CA TRP A 160 -18.62 4.91 -3.34
C TRP A 160 -18.55 6.01 -2.28
N LEU A 161 -17.38 6.28 -1.75
CA LEU A 161 -17.18 7.22 -0.65
C LEU A 161 -16.57 8.56 -1.11
N GLY A 162 -16.38 8.77 -2.41
CA GLY A 162 -15.76 9.98 -2.94
C GLY A 162 -14.26 10.13 -2.61
N ILE A 163 -13.59 9.04 -2.23
CA ILE A 163 -12.17 9.04 -1.88
C ILE A 163 -11.34 8.93 -3.15
N LYS A 164 -10.35 9.80 -3.34
CA LYS A 164 -9.40 9.72 -4.47
C LYS A 164 -8.41 8.59 -4.22
N LEU A 165 -8.48 7.51 -5.02
CA LEU A 165 -7.50 6.42 -4.97
C LEU A 165 -6.39 6.64 -5.99
N VAL A 166 -5.17 6.76 -5.52
CA VAL A 166 -3.96 6.89 -6.34
C VAL A 166 -3.13 5.61 -6.25
N LYS A 167 -2.67 5.14 -7.40
CA LYS A 167 -1.73 4.02 -7.48
C LYS A 167 -0.36 4.57 -7.88
N ALA A 168 0.61 4.48 -6.99
CA ALA A 168 1.98 4.85 -7.29
C ALA A 168 2.55 3.97 -8.43
N PRO A 169 3.47 4.48 -9.25
CA PRO A 169 4.12 3.69 -10.31
C PRO A 169 4.76 2.42 -9.76
N GLN A 170 4.76 1.35 -10.58
CA GLN A 170 5.25 0.02 -10.16
C GLN A 170 6.69 0.03 -9.62
N PHE A 171 7.53 0.93 -10.10
CA PHE A 171 8.94 1.04 -9.73
C PHE A 171 9.22 2.20 -8.77
N TYR A 172 8.17 2.76 -8.17
CA TYR A 172 8.35 3.76 -7.12
C TYR A 172 9.05 3.12 -5.92
N ALA A 173 10.26 3.60 -5.62
CA ALA A 173 11.13 2.98 -4.62
C ALA A 173 10.75 3.42 -3.18
N SER A 174 9.49 3.24 -2.80
CA SER A 174 8.92 3.68 -1.52
C SER A 174 9.75 3.27 -0.31
N SER A 175 10.27 2.04 -0.27
CA SER A 175 11.06 1.52 0.84
C SER A 175 12.55 1.91 0.82
N GLN A 176 13.03 2.59 -0.23
CA GLN A 176 14.45 2.91 -0.40
C GLN A 176 14.80 4.38 -0.14
N TYR A 177 13.81 5.23 0.01
CA TYR A 177 13.99 6.63 0.38
C TYR A 177 13.75 6.81 1.88
N CYS A 178 14.55 7.65 2.51
CA CYS A 178 14.25 8.15 3.84
C CYS A 178 13.04 9.09 3.77
N SER A 179 11.99 8.82 4.53
CA SER A 179 10.78 9.65 4.54
C SER A 179 11.04 11.05 5.13
N GLU A 180 12.08 11.21 5.95
CA GLU A 180 12.42 12.48 6.58
C GLU A 180 13.27 13.36 5.66
N CYS A 181 14.41 12.87 5.18
CA CYS A 181 15.37 13.68 4.41
C CYS A 181 15.36 13.40 2.91
N GLY A 182 14.60 12.41 2.43
CA GLY A 182 14.56 12.04 1.01
C GLY A 182 15.78 11.32 0.47
N CYS A 183 16.83 11.08 1.26
CA CYS A 183 18.02 10.38 0.81
C CYS A 183 17.71 8.95 0.33
N TYR A 184 18.38 8.56 -0.76
CA TYR A 184 18.19 7.25 -1.39
C TYR A 184 19.18 6.21 -0.86
N GLN A 185 18.70 5.09 -0.31
CA GLN A 185 19.48 4.09 0.41
C GLN A 185 19.48 2.70 -0.25
N LYS A 186 19.57 2.63 -1.59
CA LYS A 186 19.46 1.34 -2.31
C LYS A 186 20.56 0.34 -1.96
N LYS A 187 21.80 0.81 -1.72
CA LYS A 187 22.97 -0.07 -1.62
C LYS A 187 23.04 -0.82 -0.29
N ASP A 188 22.50 -0.24 0.78
CA ASP A 188 22.75 -0.71 2.14
C ASP A 188 21.58 -1.48 2.76
N LEU A 189 20.37 -1.36 2.19
CA LEU A 189 19.16 -2.02 2.71
C LEU A 189 18.89 -3.36 2.03
N LYS A 190 19.04 -4.45 2.80
CA LYS A 190 18.62 -5.80 2.38
C LYS A 190 17.10 -5.97 2.57
N LEU A 191 16.50 -6.92 1.83
CA LEU A 191 15.08 -7.24 1.98
C LEU A 191 14.70 -7.78 3.38
N THR A 192 15.69 -8.26 4.12
CA THR A 192 15.52 -8.78 5.48
C THR A 192 15.47 -7.69 6.53
N ASP A 193 16.04 -6.51 6.24
CA ASP A 193 16.18 -5.44 7.21
C ASP A 193 14.82 -4.77 7.38
N ARG A 194 14.28 -4.83 8.58
CA ARG A 194 12.98 -4.26 8.94
C ARG A 194 13.09 -2.87 9.52
N GLU A 195 14.17 -2.64 10.24
CA GLU A 195 14.50 -1.36 10.86
C GLU A 195 15.84 -0.90 10.35
N TRP A 196 16.00 0.38 10.17
CA TRP A 196 17.24 0.98 9.71
C TRP A 196 17.37 2.43 10.15
N THR A 197 18.59 2.89 10.27
CA THR A 197 18.90 4.29 10.59
C THR A 197 19.44 4.97 9.35
N CYS A 198 18.91 6.13 9.01
CA CYS A 198 19.37 6.89 7.87
C CYS A 198 20.78 7.44 8.15
N PRO A 199 21.79 7.10 7.34
CA PRO A 199 23.16 7.58 7.56
C PRO A 199 23.32 9.08 7.30
N HIS A 200 22.35 9.70 6.63
CA HIS A 200 22.40 11.12 6.31
C HIS A 200 21.78 11.99 7.42
N CYS A 201 20.57 11.67 7.88
CA CYS A 201 19.86 12.48 8.88
C CYS A 201 19.79 11.84 10.28
N GLY A 202 20.27 10.61 10.46
CA GLY A 202 20.24 9.90 11.72
C GLY A 202 18.87 9.37 12.15
N CYS A 203 17.80 9.62 11.39
CA CYS A 203 16.46 9.15 11.75
C CYS A 203 16.36 7.63 11.69
N HIS A 204 15.75 7.04 12.72
CA HIS A 204 15.45 5.60 12.77
C HIS A 204 14.08 5.32 12.16
N HIS A 205 14.01 4.29 11.31
CA HIS A 205 12.80 3.95 10.55
C HIS A 205 12.43 2.48 10.72
N ASP A 206 11.14 2.21 10.94
CA ASP A 206 10.53 0.96 10.50
C ASP A 206 10.35 1.05 8.97
N ARG A 207 10.78 0.02 8.26
CA ARG A 207 10.83 0.01 6.80
C ARG A 207 9.45 0.13 6.15
N ASP A 208 8.47 -0.58 6.70
CA ASP A 208 7.13 -0.67 6.14
C ASP A 208 6.37 0.65 6.41
N VAL A 209 6.55 1.26 7.59
CA VAL A 209 6.03 2.61 7.92
C VAL A 209 6.70 3.67 7.05
N ASN A 210 8.02 3.60 6.86
CA ASN A 210 8.75 4.52 5.99
C ASN A 210 8.24 4.44 4.54
N ALA A 211 7.95 3.23 4.03
CA ALA A 211 7.39 3.04 2.71
C ALA A 211 6.00 3.69 2.58
N ALA A 212 5.14 3.50 3.58
CA ALA A 212 3.81 4.12 3.61
C ALA A 212 3.89 5.66 3.66
N ARG A 213 4.82 6.25 4.44
CA ARG A 213 5.08 7.70 4.46
C ARG A 213 5.54 8.22 3.10
N ASN A 214 6.41 7.49 2.41
CA ASN A 214 6.84 7.85 1.05
C ASN A 214 5.69 7.79 0.03
N LEU A 215 4.75 6.86 0.18
CA LEU A 215 3.53 6.81 -0.65
C LEU A 215 2.61 8.01 -0.35
N ARG A 216 2.44 8.39 0.92
CA ARG A 216 1.72 9.62 1.30
C ARG A 216 2.36 10.85 0.65
N PHE A 217 3.69 10.96 0.74
CA PHE A 217 4.45 12.01 0.10
C PHE A 217 4.19 12.10 -1.42
N TYR A 218 4.18 10.94 -2.11
CA TYR A 218 3.84 10.88 -3.53
C TYR A 218 2.43 11.46 -3.83
N GLY A 219 1.44 11.15 -2.98
CA GLY A 219 0.10 11.72 -3.10
C GLY A 219 0.06 13.24 -2.91
N LEU A 220 0.74 13.74 -1.89
CA LEU A 220 0.85 15.19 -1.63
C LEU A 220 1.55 15.92 -2.78
N TRP A 221 2.60 15.33 -3.34
CA TRP A 221 3.28 15.88 -4.50
C TRP A 221 2.36 16.00 -5.73
N LEU A 222 1.55 14.97 -6.02
CA LEU A 222 0.56 15.00 -7.12
C LEU A 222 -0.48 16.11 -6.95
N LEU A 223 -0.76 16.54 -5.74
CA LEU A 223 -1.70 17.61 -5.44
C LEU A 223 -1.04 19.01 -5.43
N GLY A 224 0.26 19.10 -5.68
CA GLY A 224 1.01 20.34 -5.59
C GLY A 224 1.24 20.87 -4.15
N TYR A 225 0.71 20.19 -3.13
CA TYR A 225 0.87 20.58 -1.72
C TYR A 225 2.30 20.38 -1.20
N ALA A 226 3.04 19.48 -1.81
CA ALA A 226 4.45 19.26 -1.44
C ALA A 226 5.31 20.52 -1.62
N ASN A 227 4.87 21.48 -2.42
CA ASN A 227 5.61 22.72 -2.71
C ASN A 227 5.35 23.84 -1.69
N GLN A 228 4.27 23.81 -0.90
CA GLN A 228 3.88 24.96 -0.09
C GLN A 228 3.97 24.76 1.43
N GLN A 229 3.56 23.63 1.98
CA GLN A 229 3.44 23.46 3.42
C GLN A 229 4.37 22.40 4.03
N THR A 230 4.64 21.30 3.33
CA THR A 230 5.55 20.26 3.82
C THR A 230 7.01 20.64 3.73
N ALA A 231 7.36 21.69 2.99
CA ALA A 231 8.70 22.28 3.00
C ALA A 231 9.20 22.69 4.40
N ALA A 232 8.29 23.01 5.31
CA ALA A 232 8.65 23.44 6.67
C ALA A 232 9.03 22.27 7.59
N SER A 233 8.39 21.09 7.45
CA SER A 233 8.63 19.91 8.29
C SER A 233 9.64 18.92 7.68
N TYR A 234 9.84 18.94 6.37
CA TYR A 234 10.80 18.08 5.66
C TYR A 234 12.05 18.83 5.20
N ALA A 235 12.31 20.00 5.74
CA ALA A 235 13.44 20.85 5.41
C ALA A 235 14.75 20.33 6.03
N VAL A 236 15.24 19.21 5.56
CA VAL A 236 16.60 18.73 5.85
C VAL A 236 17.45 18.84 4.57
N ALA A 237 18.66 19.32 4.77
CA ALA A 237 19.62 19.66 3.75
C ALA A 237 19.68 18.69 2.55
N ALA A 238 19.78 19.25 1.36
CA ALA A 238 20.09 18.50 0.14
C ALA A 238 21.31 17.60 0.37
N CYS A 239 21.20 16.33 -0.04
CA CYS A 239 22.31 15.39 0.05
C CYS A 239 23.30 15.67 -1.10
N PRO A 240 24.53 16.10 -0.86
CA PRO A 240 25.52 16.38 -1.90
C PRO A 240 25.83 15.16 -2.80
N SER A 241 25.49 13.94 -2.35
CA SER A 241 25.68 12.71 -3.13
C SER A 241 24.59 12.44 -4.15
N CYS A 242 23.46 13.20 -4.15
CA CYS A 242 22.35 13.03 -5.10
C CYS A 242 22.56 13.76 -6.44
N GLU A 243 23.51 14.71 -6.52
CA GLU A 243 23.73 15.55 -7.70
C GLU A 243 24.30 14.81 -8.93
N ARG A 244 24.87 13.62 -8.77
CA ARG A 244 25.60 12.92 -9.85
C ARG A 244 24.77 12.00 -10.75
N LEU A 245 23.42 12.07 -10.76
CA LEU A 245 22.59 11.11 -11.49
C LEU A 245 21.55 11.75 -12.44
N ALA A 246 21.69 13.03 -12.79
CA ALA A 246 20.70 13.78 -13.56
C ALA A 246 20.95 13.84 -15.09
N GLU A 247 21.76 12.98 -15.68
CA GLU A 247 21.98 12.99 -17.14
C GLU A 247 21.32 11.78 -17.81
N GLY A 248 20.29 12.00 -18.63
CA GLY A 248 19.77 11.03 -19.58
C GLY A 248 18.29 11.03 -19.90
N SER A 249 17.96 11.62 -21.04
CA SER A 249 16.88 11.31 -22.02
C SER A 249 15.41 11.28 -21.63
N GLY A 250 14.62 12.02 -22.41
CA GLY A 250 13.18 12.21 -22.46
C GLY A 250 12.30 10.96 -22.43
N SER A 251 11.84 10.63 -21.25
CA SER A 251 10.75 9.71 -20.94
C SER A 251 10.11 10.20 -19.65
N GLU A 252 8.88 9.76 -19.34
CA GLU A 252 8.17 10.13 -18.10
C GLU A 252 9.12 10.22 -16.90
N PRO A 253 9.03 11.27 -16.06
CA PRO A 253 9.98 11.50 -14.99
C PRO A 253 10.06 10.28 -14.08
N ARG A 254 11.26 9.73 -13.94
CA ARG A 254 11.51 8.61 -13.04
C ARG A 254 11.27 9.05 -11.60
N PRO A 255 10.90 8.16 -10.68
CA PRO A 255 10.69 8.50 -9.26
C PRO A 255 11.86 9.27 -8.61
N LYS A 256 13.06 9.11 -9.14
CA LYS A 256 14.27 9.85 -8.74
C LYS A 256 14.17 11.33 -9.12
N ASP A 257 13.74 11.59 -10.36
CA ASP A 257 13.68 12.94 -10.92
C ASP A 257 12.61 13.78 -10.21
N LEU A 258 11.50 13.13 -9.80
CA LEU A 258 10.41 13.76 -9.05
C LEU A 258 10.85 14.26 -7.66
N ARG A 259 11.72 13.50 -6.97
CA ARG A 259 12.24 13.94 -5.66
C ARG A 259 13.33 14.99 -5.79
N LEU A 260 14.21 14.89 -6.79
CA LEU A 260 15.21 15.94 -7.05
C LEU A 260 14.52 17.27 -7.34
N GLN A 261 13.52 17.30 -8.23
CA GLN A 261 12.73 18.51 -8.49
C GLN A 261 12.05 19.06 -7.22
N PHE A 262 11.60 18.18 -6.32
CA PHE A 262 11.02 18.59 -5.05
C PHE A 262 12.05 19.25 -4.12
N PHE A 263 13.27 18.73 -4.03
CA PHE A 263 14.34 19.31 -3.20
C PHE A 263 14.88 20.63 -3.78
N GLU A 264 15.02 20.72 -5.10
CA GLU A 264 15.39 21.97 -5.79
C GLU A 264 14.36 23.07 -5.53
N THR A 265 13.05 22.74 -5.59
CA THR A 265 11.96 23.70 -5.28
C THR A 265 11.96 24.09 -3.80
N GLN A 266 12.39 23.20 -2.90
CA GLN A 266 12.53 23.54 -1.47
C GLN A 266 13.66 24.53 -1.19
N GLU A 267 14.78 24.43 -1.89
CA GLU A 267 15.88 25.41 -1.76
C GLU A 267 15.44 26.79 -2.24
N GLN A 268 14.72 26.85 -3.35
CA GLN A 268 14.13 28.11 -3.84
C GLN A 268 13.13 28.70 -2.84
N CYS A 269 12.28 27.87 -2.21
CA CYS A 269 11.35 28.33 -1.17
C CYS A 269 12.05 28.79 0.12
N ARG A 270 13.20 28.20 0.47
CA ARG A 270 14.01 28.65 1.62
C ARG A 270 14.64 30.02 1.37
N SER A 271 15.19 30.21 0.19
CA SER A 271 15.74 31.50 -0.25
C SER A 271 14.68 32.60 -0.16
N LEU A 272 13.50 32.36 -0.72
CA LEU A 272 12.36 33.30 -0.67
C LEU A 272 11.89 33.60 0.77
N LYS A 273 11.84 32.59 1.65
CA LYS A 273 11.48 32.81 3.08
C LYS A 273 12.53 33.63 3.82
N GLN A 274 13.81 33.39 3.56
CA GLN A 274 14.87 34.21 4.16
C GLN A 274 14.82 35.66 3.69
N GLU A 275 14.53 35.90 2.41
CA GLU A 275 14.33 37.23 1.86
C GLU A 275 13.11 37.94 2.47
N ILE A 276 11.96 37.23 2.63
CA ILE A 276 10.76 37.75 3.27
C ILE A 276 11.04 38.10 4.74
N ILE A 277 11.71 37.22 5.49
CA ILE A 277 12.04 37.45 6.90
C ILE A 277 13.04 38.61 7.05
N SER A 278 14.01 38.76 6.16
CA SER A 278 14.92 39.91 6.15
C SER A 278 14.19 41.20 5.83
N SER A 279 13.26 41.20 4.87
CA SER A 279 12.46 42.35 4.52
C SER A 279 11.53 42.81 5.66
N ILE A 280 10.93 41.90 6.39
CA ILE A 280 10.09 42.20 7.57
C ILE A 280 10.93 42.79 8.72
N ARG A 281 12.19 42.39 8.90
CA ARG A 281 13.08 42.94 9.93
C ARG A 281 13.60 44.34 9.60
N HIS A 282 13.54 44.79 8.35
CA HIS A 282 13.93 46.11 7.92
C HIS A 282 12.76 47.11 7.95
N CYS A 283 11.53 46.61 8.14
CA CYS A 283 10.33 47.46 8.25
C CYS A 283 9.80 47.61 9.69
N ALA A 284 10.52 47.09 10.68
CA ALA A 284 10.27 47.27 12.13
C ALA A 284 11.44 48.03 12.78
#